data_eadac18b9d9ddea4a46b8866f7ff52f2
#
_entry.id   eadac18b9d9ddea4a46b8866f7ff52f2
#
_cell.length_a   1.000
_cell.length_b   1.000
_cell.length_c   1.000
_cell.angle_alpha   90.00
_cell.angle_beta   90.00
_cell.angle_gamma   90.00
#
_symmetry.space_group_name_H-M   'P 1'
#
loop_
_entity.id
_entity.type
_entity.pdbx_description
1 polymer ?
#
loop_
_entity_poly.entity_id
_entity_poly.type
_entity_poly.pdbx_seq_one_letter_code
_entity_poly.pdbx_strand_id
1 'polypeptide(L)'
;MSQHEVMEYDVVIVGAGPAGLSAAIRLKQLAQERNQNISICILEKGAQVGAHILSGAVLEPKTLQSLLPDTWQTAPLSTPVTRDSLFYLSENRAWRLPTPQPMSNQGNYIISLGELCQFLARQAEKLGCEIYPGFAAAKILFDDQHQVIGVATGDLGIDKHGARTTNYQAGMHLKAKQTFFAEGCRGQLSQELMHGFHLRRECDPQTYALGLKEIWTIPKAQHRLGEVIHTVGWPLNQSTYGGSFIYHLAEEKVALGLVIGLDYKNPWLNPFGELQRFKTHPMLKALLQNGERIA
;
A
#
# COMPACT_ATOMS: atom_id res chain seq x y z
N MET A 1 20.72 -33.31 -4.69
CA MET A 1 19.59 -32.46 -4.33
C MET A 1 20.17 -31.36 -3.46
N SER A 2 20.12 -30.09 -3.89
CA SER A 2 20.52 -28.97 -3.01
C SER A 2 19.53 -28.91 -1.87
N GLN A 3 20.01 -29.18 -0.67
CA GLN A 3 19.20 -29.05 0.54
C GLN A 3 18.90 -27.57 0.71
N HIS A 4 17.61 -27.16 0.71
CA HIS A 4 17.21 -25.79 1.03
C HIS A 4 17.63 -25.48 2.47
N GLU A 5 18.17 -24.31 2.68
CA GLU A 5 18.42 -23.80 4.03
C GLU A 5 17.08 -23.66 4.76
N VAL A 6 17.02 -24.06 6.02
CA VAL A 6 15.82 -24.01 6.84
C VAL A 6 16.07 -23.06 8.01
N MET A 7 15.22 -22.05 8.14
CA MET A 7 15.19 -21.14 9.28
C MET A 7 13.88 -21.34 10.05
N GLU A 8 13.92 -21.25 11.37
CA GLU A 8 12.76 -21.46 12.23
C GLU A 8 12.44 -20.20 13.05
N TYR A 9 11.19 -19.82 13.04
CA TYR A 9 10.66 -18.66 13.75
C TYR A 9 9.38 -19.01 14.51
N ASP A 10 9.03 -18.24 15.53
CA ASP A 10 7.70 -18.32 16.10
C ASP A 10 6.64 -17.78 15.15
N VAL A 11 6.97 -16.68 14.46
CA VAL A 11 6.05 -16.03 13.50
C VAL A 11 6.80 -15.64 12.23
N VAL A 12 6.23 -15.98 11.08
CA VAL A 12 6.64 -15.44 9.76
C VAL A 12 5.52 -14.58 9.21
N ILE A 13 5.86 -13.38 8.75
CA ILE A 13 4.93 -12.43 8.15
C ILE A 13 5.33 -12.21 6.69
N VAL A 14 4.41 -12.42 5.77
CA VAL A 14 4.60 -12.19 4.34
C VAL A 14 4.05 -10.83 3.96
N GLY A 15 4.94 -9.89 3.68
CA GLY A 15 4.65 -8.51 3.30
C GLY A 15 4.95 -7.49 4.41
N ALA A 16 5.92 -6.59 4.14
CA ALA A 16 6.27 -5.46 4.99
C ALA A 16 5.46 -4.18 4.65
N GLY A 17 4.18 -4.37 4.37
CA GLY A 17 3.21 -3.28 4.26
C GLY A 17 2.70 -2.81 5.64
N PRO A 18 1.78 -1.83 5.69
CA PRO A 18 1.25 -1.31 6.95
C PRO A 18 0.67 -2.41 7.85
N ALA A 19 -0.03 -3.38 7.27
CA ALA A 19 -0.67 -4.47 8.02
C ALA A 19 0.37 -5.40 8.67
N GLY A 20 1.36 -5.89 7.90
CA GLY A 20 2.39 -6.80 8.39
C GLY A 20 3.28 -6.15 9.45
N LEU A 21 3.71 -4.91 9.21
CA LEU A 21 4.55 -4.16 10.15
C LEU A 21 3.80 -3.83 11.45
N SER A 22 2.54 -3.42 11.36
CA SER A 22 1.72 -3.15 12.56
C SER A 22 1.47 -4.42 13.37
N ALA A 23 1.23 -5.56 12.70
CA ALA A 23 1.08 -6.85 13.37
C ALA A 23 2.37 -7.25 14.10
N ALA A 24 3.53 -7.13 13.44
CA ALA A 24 4.83 -7.44 14.03
C ALA A 24 5.10 -6.59 15.28
N ILE A 25 4.92 -5.26 15.17
CA ILE A 25 5.10 -4.33 16.30
C ILE A 25 4.20 -4.73 17.46
N ARG A 26 2.90 -4.93 17.20
CA ARG A 26 1.95 -5.25 18.26
C ARG A 26 2.22 -6.62 18.90
N LEU A 27 2.60 -7.62 18.12
CA LEU A 27 3.01 -8.94 18.65
C LEU A 27 4.22 -8.84 19.58
N LYS A 28 5.26 -8.07 19.19
CA LYS A 28 6.43 -7.85 20.06
C LYS A 28 6.07 -7.12 21.34
N GLN A 29 5.22 -6.09 21.27
CA GLN A 29 4.72 -5.39 22.47
C GLN A 29 3.99 -6.34 23.41
N LEU A 30 3.05 -7.14 22.88
CA LEU A 30 2.29 -8.12 23.67
C LEU A 30 3.19 -9.20 24.28
N ALA A 31 4.22 -9.64 23.58
CA ALA A 31 5.20 -10.57 24.10
C ALA A 31 5.99 -9.96 25.27
N GLN A 32 6.44 -8.70 25.13
CA GLN A 32 7.12 -7.97 26.21
C GLN A 32 6.22 -7.79 27.44
N GLU A 33 4.96 -7.39 27.25
CA GLU A 33 3.95 -7.27 28.33
C GLU A 33 3.78 -8.59 29.10
N ARG A 34 3.99 -9.75 28.46
CA ARG A 34 3.86 -11.09 29.03
C ARG A 34 5.19 -11.72 29.44
N ASN A 35 6.29 -10.97 29.37
CA ASN A 35 7.65 -11.49 29.61
C ASN A 35 7.98 -12.73 28.75
N GLN A 36 7.47 -12.75 27.50
CA GLN A 36 7.74 -13.79 26.52
C GLN A 36 8.71 -13.26 25.45
N ASN A 37 9.60 -14.13 24.99
CA ASN A 37 10.42 -13.84 23.81
C ASN A 37 9.88 -14.63 22.63
N ILE A 38 9.55 -13.91 21.54
CA ILE A 38 9.10 -14.50 20.28
C ILE A 38 10.00 -14.02 19.14
N SER A 39 10.40 -14.92 18.27
CA SER A 39 11.12 -14.61 17.03
C SER A 39 10.13 -14.28 15.91
N ILE A 40 10.32 -13.12 15.26
CA ILE A 40 9.46 -12.68 14.15
C ILE A 40 10.32 -12.34 12.94
N CYS A 41 10.02 -12.99 11.83
CA CYS A 41 10.59 -12.71 10.52
C CYS A 41 9.55 -12.10 9.60
N ILE A 42 9.92 -11.05 8.86
CA ILE A 42 9.08 -10.38 7.87
C ILE A 42 9.75 -10.46 6.50
N LEU A 43 9.09 -11.07 5.53
CA LEU A 43 9.54 -11.10 4.14
C LEU A 43 8.92 -9.95 3.35
N GLU A 44 9.74 -9.27 2.54
CA GLU A 44 9.31 -8.22 1.63
C GLU A 44 9.89 -8.46 0.23
N LYS A 45 9.02 -8.53 -0.78
CA LYS A 45 9.42 -8.75 -2.17
C LYS A 45 10.14 -7.56 -2.80
N GLY A 46 9.85 -6.34 -2.34
CA GLY A 46 10.51 -5.13 -2.80
C GLY A 46 11.95 -5.06 -2.32
N ALA A 47 12.83 -4.46 -3.12
CA ALA A 47 14.24 -4.28 -2.78
C ALA A 47 14.44 -3.48 -1.48
N GLN A 48 13.44 -2.71 -1.08
CA GLN A 48 13.35 -2.03 0.22
C GLN A 48 11.89 -1.92 0.64
N VAL A 49 11.65 -1.81 1.93
CA VAL A 49 10.30 -1.60 2.47
C VAL A 49 9.69 -0.33 1.89
N GLY A 50 8.47 -0.42 1.41
CA GLY A 50 7.75 0.70 0.80
C GLY A 50 7.97 0.91 -0.70
N ALA A 51 8.93 0.22 -1.34
CA ALA A 51 9.26 0.43 -2.76
C ALA A 51 8.10 0.15 -3.72
N HIS A 52 7.21 -0.79 -3.39
CA HIS A 52 6.06 -1.16 -4.22
C HIS A 52 4.75 -0.53 -3.76
N ILE A 53 4.80 0.40 -2.83
CA ILE A 53 3.60 1.05 -2.30
C ILE A 53 3.30 2.31 -3.12
N LEU A 54 2.08 2.38 -3.66
CA LEU A 54 1.58 3.61 -4.28
C LEU A 54 1.42 4.67 -3.18
N SER A 55 2.32 5.66 -3.19
CA SER A 55 2.39 6.70 -2.18
C SER A 55 1.34 7.81 -2.40
N GLY A 56 1.09 8.63 -1.39
CA GLY A 56 0.09 9.70 -1.37
C GLY A 56 -1.23 9.18 -0.82
N ALA A 57 -1.35 9.21 0.48
CA ALA A 57 -2.55 8.85 1.22
C ALA A 57 -2.86 9.95 2.24
N VAL A 58 -4.09 9.96 2.73
CA VAL A 58 -4.46 10.72 3.93
C VAL A 58 -4.57 9.74 5.09
N LEU A 59 -3.80 9.97 6.14
CA LEU A 59 -3.73 9.13 7.33
C LEU A 59 -4.49 9.76 8.49
N GLU A 60 -5.41 9.00 9.08
CA GLU A 60 -5.95 9.28 10.41
C GLU A 60 -4.93 8.82 11.47
N PRO A 61 -4.36 9.72 12.30
CA PRO A 61 -3.25 9.38 13.19
C PRO A 61 -3.64 8.50 14.37
N LYS A 62 -4.92 8.38 14.71
CA LYS A 62 -5.43 7.69 15.90
C LYS A 62 -4.92 6.25 16.04
N THR A 63 -4.90 5.51 14.95
CA THR A 63 -4.42 4.11 14.97
C THR A 63 -2.92 4.04 15.21
N LEU A 64 -2.16 4.97 14.60
CA LEU A 64 -0.72 5.08 14.81
C LEU A 64 -0.39 5.49 16.27
N GLN A 65 -1.17 6.41 16.84
CA GLN A 65 -1.07 6.82 18.25
C GLN A 65 -1.30 5.64 19.19
N SER A 66 -2.28 4.79 18.89
CA SER A 66 -2.54 3.59 19.68
C SER A 66 -1.45 2.53 19.57
N LEU A 67 -0.84 2.39 18.40
CA LEU A 67 0.23 1.42 18.15
C LEU A 67 1.56 1.87 18.76
N LEU A 68 1.88 3.16 18.67
CA LEU A 68 3.17 3.75 19.06
C LEU A 68 2.95 5.01 19.92
N PRO A 69 2.37 4.90 21.14
CA PRO A 69 1.96 6.05 21.94
C PRO A 69 3.11 7.03 22.22
N ASP A 70 4.32 6.52 22.43
CA ASP A 70 5.48 7.32 22.83
C ASP A 70 6.25 7.89 21.62
N THR A 71 6.06 7.36 20.41
CA THR A 71 6.93 7.67 19.26
C THR A 71 6.18 8.07 18.00
N TRP A 72 4.84 8.06 17.99
CA TRP A 72 4.06 8.36 16.78
C TRP A 72 4.34 9.76 16.21
N GLN A 73 4.68 10.75 17.06
CA GLN A 73 5.01 12.12 16.61
C GLN A 73 6.30 12.16 15.77
N THR A 74 7.15 11.13 15.85
CA THR A 74 8.38 11.04 15.05
C THR A 74 8.14 10.37 13.70
N ALA A 75 6.91 9.94 13.42
CA ALA A 75 6.52 9.44 12.12
C ALA A 75 6.54 10.56 11.06
N PRO A 76 6.65 10.23 9.77
CA PRO A 76 6.69 11.22 8.69
C PRO A 76 5.31 11.85 8.42
N LEU A 77 4.79 12.60 9.42
CA LEU A 77 3.50 13.29 9.41
C LEU A 77 3.69 14.80 9.11
N SER A 78 4.42 15.11 8.04
CA SER A 78 4.86 16.48 7.77
C SER A 78 3.78 17.44 7.24
N THR A 79 2.67 16.90 6.73
CA THR A 79 1.65 17.70 6.03
C THR A 79 0.26 17.50 6.66
N PRO A 80 -0.08 18.26 7.71
CA PRO A 80 -1.44 18.24 8.27
C PRO A 80 -2.45 18.73 7.23
N VAL A 81 -3.65 18.13 7.22
CA VAL A 81 -4.75 18.61 6.38
C VAL A 81 -5.24 19.94 6.90
N THR A 82 -5.16 20.97 6.06
CA THR A 82 -5.58 22.34 6.38
C THR A 82 -6.95 22.67 5.79
N ARG A 83 -7.32 22.02 4.68
CA ARG A 83 -8.57 22.22 3.97
C ARG A 83 -9.00 20.94 3.28
N ASP A 84 -10.33 20.71 3.26
CA ASP A 84 -10.95 19.57 2.58
C ASP A 84 -12.04 20.07 1.65
N SER A 85 -12.12 19.52 0.46
CA SER A 85 -13.09 19.93 -0.55
C SER A 85 -13.53 18.77 -1.43
N LEU A 86 -14.83 18.73 -1.73
CA LEU A 86 -15.40 17.79 -2.68
C LEU A 86 -15.99 18.57 -3.86
N PHE A 87 -15.68 18.15 -5.10
CA PHE A 87 -16.22 18.76 -6.31
C PHE A 87 -16.92 17.73 -7.19
N TYR A 88 -18.01 18.14 -7.80
CA TYR A 88 -18.56 17.48 -8.97
C TYR A 88 -18.01 18.17 -10.22
N LEU A 89 -17.44 17.37 -11.12
CA LEU A 89 -16.91 17.87 -12.39
C LEU A 89 -17.83 17.48 -13.55
N SER A 90 -18.13 18.45 -14.40
CA SER A 90 -18.51 18.21 -15.80
C SER A 90 -17.28 18.50 -16.69
N GLU A 91 -17.41 18.38 -17.97
CA GLU A 91 -16.28 18.60 -18.90
C GLU A 91 -15.57 19.96 -18.73
N ASN A 92 -16.32 21.01 -18.42
CA ASN A 92 -15.79 22.39 -18.41
C ASN A 92 -16.08 23.15 -17.09
N ARG A 93 -16.75 22.56 -16.13
CA ARG A 93 -17.16 23.22 -14.89
C ARG A 93 -16.92 22.33 -13.67
N ALA A 94 -16.59 22.97 -12.55
CA ALA A 94 -16.46 22.34 -11.24
C ALA A 94 -17.44 22.99 -10.27
N TRP A 95 -18.26 22.20 -9.61
CA TRP A 95 -19.18 22.66 -8.56
C TRP A 95 -18.74 22.09 -7.23
N ARG A 96 -18.51 22.95 -6.27
CA ARG A 96 -18.20 22.52 -4.91
C ARG A 96 -19.43 21.91 -4.25
N LEU A 97 -19.27 20.71 -3.72
CA LEU A 97 -20.29 20.01 -2.95
C LEU A 97 -19.98 20.12 -1.45
N PRO A 98 -20.98 19.98 -0.57
CA PRO A 98 -20.72 19.73 0.84
C PRO A 98 -19.90 18.46 1.00
N THR A 99 -18.80 18.50 1.77
CA THR A 99 -18.03 17.32 2.10
C THR A 99 -18.79 16.49 3.14
N PRO A 100 -19.21 15.25 2.85
CA PRO A 100 -19.86 14.40 3.84
C PRO A 100 -18.94 14.16 5.04
N GLN A 101 -19.51 14.08 6.25
CA GLN A 101 -18.71 13.90 7.47
C GLN A 101 -17.78 12.68 7.42
N PRO A 102 -18.17 11.48 6.88
CA PRO A 102 -17.27 10.35 6.75
C PRO A 102 -16.08 10.57 5.79
N MET A 103 -16.14 11.59 4.93
CA MET A 103 -15.07 11.99 4.02
C MET A 103 -14.23 13.14 4.56
N SER A 104 -14.54 13.67 5.75
CA SER A 104 -13.78 14.76 6.35
C SER A 104 -12.40 14.29 6.79
N ASN A 105 -11.39 15.02 6.36
CA ASN A 105 -9.99 14.75 6.69
C ASN A 105 -9.45 15.73 7.76
N GLN A 106 -10.29 16.42 8.47
CA GLN A 106 -9.87 17.33 9.54
C GLN A 106 -9.11 16.56 10.64
N GLY A 107 -7.90 17.00 10.97
CA GLY A 107 -7.03 16.33 11.93
C GLY A 107 -6.19 15.18 11.36
N ASN A 108 -6.36 14.87 10.08
CA ASN A 108 -5.58 13.88 9.36
C ASN A 108 -4.31 14.51 8.75
N TYR A 109 -3.45 13.66 8.20
CA TYR A 109 -2.19 14.05 7.57
C TYR A 109 -2.10 13.49 6.15
N ILE A 110 -1.66 14.31 5.20
CA ILE A 110 -1.24 13.81 3.90
C ILE A 110 0.16 13.23 4.07
N ILE A 111 0.36 11.98 3.68
CA ILE A 111 1.60 11.25 3.91
C ILE A 111 2.12 10.54 2.66
N SER A 112 3.39 10.20 2.67
CA SER A 112 3.96 9.12 1.86
C SER A 112 3.77 7.80 2.60
N LEU A 113 2.93 6.91 2.08
CA LEU A 113 2.71 5.61 2.71
C LEU A 113 3.97 4.74 2.69
N GLY A 114 4.82 4.89 1.66
CA GLY A 114 6.12 4.23 1.59
C GLY A 114 7.05 4.66 2.74
N GLU A 115 7.15 5.97 3.01
CA GLU A 115 7.96 6.50 4.14
C GLU A 115 7.39 6.08 5.49
N LEU A 116 6.05 6.02 5.63
CA LEU A 116 5.42 5.49 6.84
C LEU A 116 5.79 4.02 7.05
N CYS A 117 5.78 3.19 6.00
CA CYS A 117 6.20 1.79 6.12
C CYS A 117 7.68 1.67 6.50
N GLN A 118 8.57 2.49 5.95
CA GLN A 118 9.97 2.53 6.37
C GLN A 118 10.12 2.94 7.84
N PHE A 119 9.33 3.89 8.30
CA PHE A 119 9.29 4.27 9.72
C PHE A 119 8.83 3.09 10.59
N LEU A 120 7.73 2.42 10.23
CA LEU A 120 7.22 1.26 10.97
C LEU A 120 8.22 0.09 10.95
N ALA A 121 8.93 -0.12 9.84
CA ALA A 121 9.97 -1.14 9.75
C ALA A 121 11.08 -0.88 10.78
N ARG A 122 11.59 0.36 10.86
CA ARG A 122 12.58 0.74 11.88
C ARG A 122 12.05 0.55 13.31
N GLN A 123 10.74 0.75 13.57
CA GLN A 123 10.17 0.46 14.89
C GLN A 123 10.10 -1.05 15.17
N ALA A 124 9.74 -1.85 14.16
CA ALA A 124 9.71 -3.32 14.28
C ALA A 124 11.12 -3.88 14.53
N GLU A 125 12.15 -3.40 13.81
CA GLU A 125 13.56 -3.78 14.00
C GLU A 125 14.06 -3.43 15.41
N LYS A 126 13.72 -2.25 15.94
CA LYS A 126 14.04 -1.85 17.32
C LYS A 126 13.44 -2.80 18.37
N LEU A 127 12.31 -3.41 18.07
CA LEU A 127 11.68 -4.42 18.91
C LEU A 127 12.25 -5.83 18.69
N GLY A 128 13.25 -5.98 17.82
CA GLY A 128 13.91 -7.25 17.51
C GLY A 128 13.15 -8.11 16.48
N CYS A 129 12.41 -7.51 15.54
CA CYS A 129 11.96 -8.20 14.34
C CYS A 129 13.06 -8.25 13.30
N GLU A 130 13.15 -9.34 12.56
CA GLU A 130 14.02 -9.46 11.40
C GLU A 130 13.22 -9.15 10.14
N ILE A 131 13.72 -8.24 9.30
CA ILE A 131 13.06 -7.87 8.03
C ILE A 131 13.99 -8.18 6.89
N TYR A 132 13.50 -8.94 5.89
CA TYR A 132 14.26 -9.36 4.72
C TYR A 132 13.67 -8.74 3.44
N PRO A 133 14.12 -7.54 3.05
CA PRO A 133 13.76 -6.94 1.76
C PRO A 133 14.44 -7.69 0.61
N GLY A 134 13.78 -7.75 -0.54
CA GLY A 134 14.26 -8.49 -1.72
C GLY A 134 13.92 -9.98 -1.71
N PHE A 135 13.32 -10.50 -0.64
CA PHE A 135 12.93 -11.90 -0.53
C PHE A 135 11.42 -12.08 -0.66
N ALA A 136 10.99 -12.59 -1.80
CA ALA A 136 9.58 -12.92 -2.03
C ALA A 136 9.25 -14.31 -1.51
N ALA A 137 8.22 -14.44 -0.68
CA ALA A 137 7.60 -15.73 -0.42
C ALA A 137 6.96 -16.24 -1.71
N ALA A 138 7.39 -17.41 -2.17
CA ALA A 138 6.98 -17.98 -3.45
C ALA A 138 6.08 -19.21 -3.31
N LYS A 139 6.13 -19.89 -2.16
CA LYS A 139 5.38 -21.12 -1.92
C LYS A 139 5.01 -21.24 -0.44
N ILE A 140 3.81 -21.79 -0.18
CA ILE A 140 3.37 -22.15 1.15
C ILE A 140 3.92 -23.54 1.49
N LEU A 141 4.42 -23.71 2.71
CA LEU A 141 4.86 -25.01 3.23
C LEU A 141 3.73 -25.61 4.09
N PHE A 142 3.42 -26.87 3.80
CA PHE A 142 2.42 -27.64 4.53
C PHE A 142 3.08 -28.87 5.20
N ASP A 143 2.52 -29.29 6.31
CA ASP A 143 2.82 -30.59 6.93
C ASP A 143 1.98 -31.73 6.28
N ASP A 144 2.16 -32.94 6.78
CA ASP A 144 1.42 -34.12 6.33
C ASP A 144 -0.08 -34.07 6.66
N GLN A 145 -0.49 -33.17 7.56
CA GLN A 145 -1.89 -32.91 7.93
C GLN A 145 -2.49 -31.72 7.17
N HIS A 146 -1.75 -31.21 6.16
CA HIS A 146 -2.14 -30.05 5.37
C HIS A 146 -2.28 -28.74 6.19
N GLN A 147 -1.54 -28.62 7.28
CA GLN A 147 -1.45 -27.37 8.05
C GLN A 147 -0.31 -26.51 7.52
N VAL A 148 -0.50 -25.21 7.51
CA VAL A 148 0.55 -24.25 7.10
C VAL A 148 1.65 -24.22 8.17
N ILE A 149 2.88 -24.59 7.80
CA ILE A 149 4.05 -24.61 8.67
C ILE A 149 5.10 -23.57 8.30
N GLY A 150 4.79 -22.67 7.38
CA GLY A 150 5.70 -21.61 6.95
C GLY A 150 5.60 -21.31 5.45
N VAL A 151 6.64 -20.68 4.92
CA VAL A 151 6.77 -20.36 3.49
C VAL A 151 8.17 -20.65 2.98
N ALA A 152 8.30 -20.88 1.67
CA ALA A 152 9.59 -20.91 0.98
C ALA A 152 9.76 -19.64 0.14
N THR A 153 10.97 -19.10 0.10
CA THR A 153 11.35 -18.07 -0.86
C THR A 153 11.62 -18.69 -2.23
N GLY A 154 11.51 -17.87 -3.28
CA GLY A 154 11.89 -18.32 -4.62
C GLY A 154 13.41 -18.46 -4.78
N ASP A 155 13.83 -19.29 -5.73
CA ASP A 155 15.22 -19.35 -6.16
C ASP A 155 15.61 -18.02 -6.82
N LEU A 156 16.82 -17.54 -6.55
CA LEU A 156 17.42 -16.37 -7.19
C LEU A 156 18.37 -16.78 -8.31
N GLY A 157 18.63 -15.87 -9.25
CA GLY A 157 19.58 -16.14 -10.33
C GLY A 157 19.09 -17.20 -11.32
N ILE A 158 17.79 -17.27 -11.59
CA ILE A 158 17.20 -18.05 -12.68
C ILE A 158 16.89 -17.12 -13.85
N ASP A 159 17.31 -17.53 -15.06
CA ASP A 159 17.04 -16.77 -16.27
C ASP A 159 15.57 -16.94 -16.76
N LYS A 160 15.21 -16.20 -17.81
CA LYS A 160 13.87 -16.26 -18.42
C LYS A 160 13.48 -17.63 -19.01
N HIS A 161 14.41 -18.55 -19.15
CA HIS A 161 14.21 -19.90 -19.66
C HIS A 161 14.21 -20.97 -18.55
N GLY A 162 14.35 -20.54 -17.26
CA GLY A 162 14.40 -21.43 -16.10
C GLY A 162 15.79 -22.03 -15.84
N ALA A 163 16.84 -21.59 -16.55
CA ALA A 163 18.19 -22.07 -16.33
C ALA A 163 18.90 -21.29 -15.22
N ARG A 164 19.71 -22.00 -14.43
CA ARG A 164 20.51 -21.39 -13.36
C ARG A 164 21.64 -20.56 -13.96
N THR A 165 21.74 -19.30 -13.52
CA THR A 165 22.86 -18.42 -13.86
C THR A 165 24.03 -18.61 -12.88
N THR A 166 25.14 -17.91 -13.12
CA THR A 166 26.31 -17.89 -12.20
C THR A 166 25.97 -17.34 -10.81
N ASN A 167 24.90 -16.57 -10.69
CA ASN A 167 24.42 -15.97 -9.43
C ASN A 167 23.25 -16.77 -8.81
N TYR A 168 23.12 -18.05 -9.18
CA TYR A 168 22.06 -18.90 -8.63
C TYR A 168 22.22 -19.08 -7.12
N GLN A 169 21.12 -18.84 -6.41
CA GLN A 169 20.95 -19.15 -4.98
C GLN A 169 19.63 -19.89 -4.81
N ALA A 170 19.69 -21.05 -4.16
CA ALA A 170 18.47 -21.79 -3.81
C ALA A 170 17.63 -20.99 -2.82
N GLY A 171 16.31 -21.02 -2.98
CA GLY A 171 15.39 -20.45 -2.01
C GLY A 171 15.52 -21.09 -0.62
N MET A 172 15.09 -20.39 0.40
CA MET A 172 15.11 -20.82 1.80
C MET A 172 13.72 -21.26 2.24
N HIS A 173 13.67 -22.20 3.18
CA HIS A 173 12.45 -22.57 3.89
C HIS A 173 12.37 -21.84 5.24
N LEU A 174 11.37 -20.99 5.43
CA LEU A 174 11.11 -20.34 6.70
C LEU A 174 9.93 -21.05 7.36
N LYS A 175 10.24 -21.89 8.34
CA LYS A 175 9.23 -22.56 9.15
C LYS A 175 8.78 -21.68 10.30
N ALA A 176 7.50 -21.74 10.64
CA ALA A 176 6.92 -20.93 11.70
C ALA A 176 5.78 -21.65 12.40
N LYS A 177 5.61 -21.38 13.71
CA LYS A 177 4.43 -21.81 14.46
C LYS A 177 3.17 -21.11 13.96
N GLN A 178 3.30 -19.85 13.48
CA GLN A 178 2.23 -19.08 12.88
C GLN A 178 2.73 -18.28 11.67
N THR A 179 1.95 -18.28 10.58
CA THR A 179 2.26 -17.49 9.38
C THR A 179 1.15 -16.47 9.14
N PHE A 180 1.54 -15.20 8.94
CA PHE A 180 0.64 -14.11 8.58
C PHE A 180 0.84 -13.73 7.12
N PHE A 181 -0.22 -13.75 6.34
CA PHE A 181 -0.20 -13.33 4.93
C PHE A 181 -0.74 -11.90 4.84
N ALA A 182 0.17 -10.93 4.79
CA ALA A 182 -0.11 -9.49 4.71
C ALA A 182 0.26 -8.91 3.34
N GLU A 183 -0.01 -9.65 2.28
CA GLU A 183 0.41 -9.40 0.89
C GLU A 183 -0.41 -8.33 0.16
N GLY A 184 -1.40 -7.74 0.81
CA GLY A 184 -2.32 -6.76 0.22
C GLY A 184 -3.50 -7.40 -0.52
N CYS A 185 -4.22 -6.57 -1.28
CA CYS A 185 -5.53 -6.95 -1.85
C CYS A 185 -5.47 -8.09 -2.89
N ARG A 186 -4.30 -8.39 -3.45
CA ARG A 186 -4.10 -9.43 -4.46
C ARG A 186 -2.84 -10.27 -4.18
N GLY A 187 -2.63 -10.60 -2.91
CA GLY A 187 -1.54 -11.49 -2.51
C GLY A 187 -1.66 -12.86 -3.19
N GLN A 188 -0.57 -13.34 -3.81
CA GLN A 188 -0.57 -14.59 -4.54
C GLN A 188 -0.83 -15.77 -3.60
N LEU A 189 -0.09 -15.86 -2.50
CA LEU A 189 -0.22 -16.96 -1.54
C LEU A 189 -1.53 -16.86 -0.76
N SER A 190 -1.99 -15.63 -0.48
CA SER A 190 -3.31 -15.41 0.12
C SER A 190 -4.44 -15.94 -0.75
N GLN A 191 -4.36 -15.78 -2.08
CA GLN A 191 -5.36 -16.34 -3.00
C GLN A 191 -5.29 -17.87 -3.06
N GLU A 192 -4.10 -18.45 -3.03
CA GLU A 192 -3.91 -19.91 -2.95
C GLU A 192 -4.57 -20.48 -1.69
N LEU A 193 -4.35 -19.86 -0.52
CA LEU A 193 -5.00 -20.25 0.73
C LEU A 193 -6.51 -20.09 0.68
N MET A 194 -7.00 -18.95 0.19
CA MET A 194 -8.45 -18.71 0.06
C MET A 194 -9.13 -19.76 -0.80
N HIS A 195 -8.48 -20.19 -1.87
CA HIS A 195 -8.98 -21.25 -2.74
C HIS A 195 -8.87 -22.63 -2.06
N GLY A 196 -7.68 -23.00 -1.56
CA GLY A 196 -7.41 -24.33 -0.98
C GLY A 196 -8.24 -24.63 0.26
N PHE A 197 -8.46 -23.64 1.12
CA PHE A 197 -9.26 -23.77 2.35
C PHE A 197 -10.72 -23.27 2.21
N HIS A 198 -11.15 -22.91 1.01
CA HIS A 198 -12.51 -22.40 0.73
C HIS A 198 -12.91 -21.20 1.63
N LEU A 199 -11.97 -20.33 1.97
CA LEU A 199 -12.20 -19.27 2.95
C LEU A 199 -13.22 -18.21 2.49
N ARG A 200 -13.59 -18.21 1.22
CA ARG A 200 -14.54 -17.27 0.63
C ARG A 200 -15.88 -17.88 0.17
N ARG A 201 -16.18 -19.11 0.57
CA ARG A 201 -17.40 -19.78 0.05
C ARG A 201 -18.72 -19.08 0.44
N GLU A 202 -18.69 -18.28 1.53
CA GLU A 202 -19.87 -17.55 2.04
C GLU A 202 -19.68 -16.01 1.91
N CYS A 203 -18.75 -15.56 1.06
CA CYS A 203 -18.49 -14.15 0.84
C CYS A 203 -18.96 -13.72 -0.55
N ASP A 204 -19.45 -12.48 -0.65
CA ASP A 204 -19.70 -11.85 -1.94
C ASP A 204 -18.38 -11.70 -2.74
N PRO A 205 -18.46 -11.66 -4.08
CA PRO A 205 -17.31 -11.37 -4.92
C PRO A 205 -16.64 -10.06 -4.50
N GLN A 206 -15.32 -10.09 -4.40
CA GLN A 206 -14.55 -8.89 -4.09
C GLN A 206 -14.58 -7.93 -5.27
N THR A 207 -14.91 -6.66 -5.02
CA THR A 207 -14.79 -5.59 -6.00
C THR A 207 -13.39 -4.99 -5.96
N TYR A 208 -12.88 -4.60 -7.13
CA TYR A 208 -11.57 -4.00 -7.27
C TYR A 208 -11.67 -2.65 -7.98
N ALA A 209 -10.74 -1.75 -7.65
CA ALA A 209 -10.54 -0.53 -8.38
C ALA A 209 -9.07 -0.39 -8.79
N LEU A 210 -8.84 0.28 -9.91
CA LEU A 210 -7.50 0.66 -10.37
C LEU A 210 -7.26 2.12 -10.01
N GLY A 211 -6.21 2.37 -9.24
CA GLY A 211 -5.71 3.72 -8.94
C GLY A 211 -4.51 4.05 -9.82
N LEU A 212 -4.56 5.19 -10.47
CA LEU A 212 -3.44 5.81 -11.19
C LEU A 212 -3.07 7.09 -10.47
N LYS A 213 -1.77 7.37 -10.34
CA LYS A 213 -1.29 8.57 -9.65
C LYS A 213 -0.08 9.16 -10.33
N GLU A 214 0.01 10.47 -10.27
CA GLU A 214 1.18 11.26 -10.65
C GLU A 214 1.55 12.22 -9.51
N ILE A 215 2.83 12.56 -9.43
CA ILE A 215 3.32 13.65 -8.56
C ILE A 215 3.87 14.76 -9.44
N TRP A 216 3.45 15.97 -9.15
CA TRP A 216 3.84 17.19 -9.87
C TRP A 216 4.46 18.18 -8.90
N THR A 217 5.48 18.89 -9.36
CA THR A 217 5.93 20.14 -8.76
C THR A 217 5.17 21.28 -9.44
N ILE A 218 4.58 22.20 -8.69
CA ILE A 218 3.81 23.31 -9.23
C ILE A 218 4.32 24.65 -8.68
N PRO A 219 4.07 25.78 -9.37
CA PRO A 219 4.43 27.09 -8.85
C PRO A 219 3.79 27.37 -7.49
N LYS A 220 4.56 28.02 -6.60
CA LYS A 220 4.12 28.38 -5.25
C LYS A 220 2.80 29.13 -5.20
N ALA A 221 2.51 29.99 -6.19
CA ALA A 221 1.26 30.75 -6.26
C ALA A 221 0.01 29.86 -6.41
N GLN A 222 0.17 28.66 -6.97
CA GLN A 222 -0.89 27.67 -7.18
C GLN A 222 -0.93 26.62 -6.04
N HIS A 223 0.14 26.53 -5.24
CA HIS A 223 0.25 25.55 -4.17
C HIS A 223 -0.46 26.00 -2.90
N ARG A 224 -1.12 25.05 -2.20
CA ARG A 224 -1.84 25.27 -0.94
C ARG A 224 -1.57 24.12 0.02
N LEU A 225 -0.50 24.19 0.76
CA LEU A 225 -0.05 23.13 1.66
C LEU A 225 -1.19 22.58 2.51
N GLY A 226 -1.36 21.25 2.47
CA GLY A 226 -2.36 20.53 3.25
C GLY A 226 -3.78 20.58 2.67
N GLU A 227 -3.99 21.14 1.47
CA GLU A 227 -5.30 21.07 0.82
C GLU A 227 -5.53 19.67 0.23
N VAL A 228 -6.69 19.10 0.59
CA VAL A 228 -7.22 17.83 0.08
C VAL A 228 -8.42 18.14 -0.79
N ILE A 229 -8.41 17.68 -2.02
CA ILE A 229 -9.52 17.83 -2.96
C ILE A 229 -9.89 16.45 -3.47
N HIS A 230 -11.17 16.09 -3.34
CA HIS A 230 -11.74 14.94 -4.01
C HIS A 230 -12.69 15.41 -5.12
N THR A 231 -12.78 14.65 -6.20
CA THR A 231 -13.72 14.95 -7.28
C THR A 231 -14.46 13.71 -7.72
N VAL A 232 -15.69 13.91 -8.20
CA VAL A 232 -16.53 12.88 -8.83
C VAL A 232 -17.08 13.43 -10.15
N GLY A 233 -17.55 12.54 -11.02
CA GLY A 233 -18.06 12.89 -12.35
C GLY A 233 -16.97 12.82 -13.41
N TRP A 234 -16.89 13.85 -14.28
CA TRP A 234 -15.93 13.87 -15.39
C TRP A 234 -14.49 13.61 -14.91
N PRO A 235 -13.65 12.82 -15.61
CA PRO A 235 -13.84 12.28 -16.96
C PRO A 235 -14.71 11.02 -17.05
N LEU A 236 -15.09 10.44 -15.91
CA LEU A 236 -15.92 9.24 -15.86
C LEU A 236 -17.38 9.59 -16.15
N ASN A 237 -18.10 8.65 -16.75
CA ASN A 237 -19.54 8.77 -16.91
C ASN A 237 -20.29 8.25 -15.67
N GLN A 238 -21.61 8.45 -15.63
CA GLN A 238 -22.44 8.06 -14.47
C GLN A 238 -22.51 6.54 -14.23
N SER A 239 -22.20 5.72 -15.24
CA SER A 239 -22.21 4.25 -15.12
C SER A 239 -20.87 3.66 -14.69
N THR A 240 -19.85 4.47 -14.52
CA THR A 240 -18.49 4.04 -14.12
C THR A 240 -18.20 4.54 -12.71
N TYR A 241 -18.09 3.63 -11.75
CA TYR A 241 -17.70 3.99 -10.39
C TYR A 241 -16.26 4.50 -10.35
N GLY A 242 -16.05 5.59 -9.64
CA GLY A 242 -14.71 6.16 -9.49
C GLY A 242 -14.73 7.63 -9.12
N GLY A 243 -13.54 8.21 -9.11
CA GLY A 243 -13.33 9.60 -8.78
C GLY A 243 -11.85 9.94 -8.75
N SER A 244 -11.53 11.17 -8.45
CA SER A 244 -10.14 11.61 -8.41
C SER A 244 -9.81 12.36 -7.12
N PHE A 245 -8.52 12.46 -6.86
CA PHE A 245 -7.99 13.18 -5.73
C PHE A 245 -6.83 14.09 -6.14
N ILE A 246 -6.67 15.18 -5.39
CA ILE A 246 -5.56 16.12 -5.52
C ILE A 246 -5.14 16.49 -4.11
N TYR A 247 -3.88 16.16 -3.74
CA TYR A 247 -3.34 16.41 -2.42
C TYR A 247 -2.12 17.31 -2.52
N HIS A 248 -2.16 18.46 -1.85
CA HIS A 248 -1.04 19.39 -1.79
C HIS A 248 -0.09 19.00 -0.65
N LEU A 249 1.04 18.39 -1.04
CA LEU A 249 2.12 17.96 -0.15
C LEU A 249 3.08 19.11 0.17
N ALA A 250 4.10 18.84 0.97
CA ALA A 250 5.21 19.76 1.18
C ALA A 250 6.00 20.01 -0.11
N GLU A 251 6.86 21.04 -0.10
CA GLU A 251 7.82 21.37 -1.17
C GLU A 251 7.15 21.62 -2.54
N GLU A 252 6.05 22.38 -2.56
CA GLU A 252 5.29 22.72 -3.77
C GLU A 252 4.90 21.49 -4.62
N LYS A 253 4.78 20.31 -3.99
CA LYS A 253 4.37 19.07 -4.66
C LYS A 253 2.86 18.87 -4.55
N VAL A 254 2.30 18.29 -5.60
CA VAL A 254 0.91 17.85 -5.65
C VAL A 254 0.85 16.41 -6.14
N ALA A 255 0.19 15.57 -5.35
CA ALA A 255 -0.20 14.24 -5.81
C ALA A 255 -1.60 14.32 -6.40
N LEU A 256 -1.76 13.90 -7.64
CA LEU A 256 -3.06 13.77 -8.27
C LEU A 256 -3.27 12.33 -8.74
N GLY A 257 -4.50 11.86 -8.64
CA GLY A 257 -4.82 10.51 -9.08
C GLY A 257 -6.27 10.35 -9.48
N LEU A 258 -6.50 9.28 -10.23
CA LEU A 258 -7.80 8.83 -10.69
C LEU A 258 -7.99 7.38 -10.27
N VAL A 259 -9.13 7.08 -9.66
CA VAL A 259 -9.53 5.73 -9.26
C VAL A 259 -10.74 5.32 -10.07
N ILE A 260 -10.70 4.13 -10.65
CA ILE A 260 -11.76 3.58 -11.49
C ILE A 260 -12.11 2.17 -10.99
N GLY A 261 -13.38 1.93 -10.69
CA GLY A 261 -13.88 0.57 -10.40
C GLY A 261 -13.72 -0.32 -11.62
N LEU A 262 -13.23 -1.56 -11.42
CA LEU A 262 -12.94 -2.48 -12.54
C LEU A 262 -14.17 -3.23 -13.06
N ASP A 263 -15.36 -2.88 -12.57
CA ASP A 263 -16.66 -3.37 -13.01
C ASP A 263 -17.28 -2.51 -14.12
N TYR A 264 -16.52 -1.58 -14.72
CA TYR A 264 -17.01 -0.74 -15.80
C TYR A 264 -17.43 -1.56 -17.03
N LYS A 265 -18.53 -1.12 -17.67
CA LYS A 265 -19.16 -1.84 -18.78
C LYS A 265 -18.55 -1.55 -20.15
N ASN A 266 -17.82 -0.42 -20.28
CA ASN A 266 -17.23 -0.01 -21.55
C ASN A 266 -15.88 -0.72 -21.79
N PRO A 267 -15.76 -1.71 -22.69
CA PRO A 267 -14.49 -2.42 -22.91
C PRO A 267 -13.40 -1.55 -23.53
N TRP A 268 -13.74 -0.38 -24.07
CA TRP A 268 -12.80 0.57 -24.65
C TRP A 268 -12.32 1.65 -23.66
N LEU A 269 -12.79 1.60 -22.39
CA LEU A 269 -12.33 2.53 -21.38
C LEU A 269 -10.85 2.26 -21.09
N ASN A 270 -10.03 3.29 -21.30
CA ASN A 270 -8.60 3.25 -21.00
C ASN A 270 -8.34 4.07 -19.73
N PRO A 271 -8.09 3.46 -18.58
CA PRO A 271 -7.86 4.18 -17.33
C PRO A 271 -6.75 5.23 -17.40
N PHE A 272 -5.65 4.93 -18.08
CA PHE A 272 -4.57 5.90 -18.27
C PHE A 272 -5.03 7.06 -19.15
N GLY A 273 -5.75 6.78 -20.23
CA GLY A 273 -6.36 7.81 -21.09
C GLY A 273 -7.31 8.73 -20.31
N GLU A 274 -8.11 8.17 -19.40
CA GLU A 274 -9.01 8.96 -18.55
C GLU A 274 -8.23 9.85 -17.56
N LEU A 275 -7.11 9.40 -17.01
CA LEU A 275 -6.22 10.26 -16.21
C LEU A 275 -5.65 11.41 -17.05
N GLN A 276 -5.27 11.17 -18.32
CA GLN A 276 -4.80 12.23 -19.19
C GLN A 276 -5.93 13.23 -19.51
N ARG A 277 -7.14 12.75 -19.77
CA ARG A 277 -8.33 13.59 -19.95
C ARG A 277 -8.60 14.41 -18.69
N PHE A 278 -8.55 13.81 -17.51
CA PHE A 278 -8.73 14.51 -16.22
C PHE A 278 -7.83 15.76 -16.13
N LYS A 279 -6.58 15.65 -16.53
CA LYS A 279 -5.64 16.78 -16.52
C LYS A 279 -5.99 17.90 -17.49
N THR A 280 -6.82 17.64 -18.50
CA THR A 280 -7.27 18.70 -19.45
C THR A 280 -8.44 19.52 -18.92
N HIS A 281 -9.07 19.11 -17.79
CA HIS A 281 -10.13 19.90 -17.17
C HIS A 281 -9.62 21.31 -16.78
N PRO A 282 -10.38 22.39 -16.98
CA PRO A 282 -9.92 23.76 -16.70
C PRO A 282 -9.34 23.97 -15.30
N MET A 283 -9.94 23.35 -14.29
CA MET A 283 -9.45 23.39 -12.90
C MET A 283 -8.05 22.79 -12.77
N LEU A 284 -7.81 21.62 -13.38
CA LEU A 284 -6.52 20.92 -13.33
C LEU A 284 -5.48 21.61 -14.21
N LYS A 285 -5.90 22.04 -15.41
CA LYS A 285 -5.04 22.77 -16.33
C LYS A 285 -4.48 24.04 -15.69
N ALA A 286 -5.31 24.78 -14.96
CA ALA A 286 -4.88 25.96 -14.22
C ALA A 286 -3.93 25.62 -13.06
N LEU A 287 -4.19 24.53 -12.33
CA LEU A 287 -3.35 24.05 -11.23
C LEU A 287 -1.96 23.60 -11.72
N LEU A 288 -1.91 22.88 -12.84
CA LEU A 288 -0.70 22.28 -13.37
C LEU A 288 0.08 23.18 -14.34
N GLN A 289 -0.42 24.40 -14.62
CA GLN A 289 0.23 25.34 -15.52
C GLN A 289 1.63 25.71 -15.00
N ASN A 290 2.64 25.57 -15.86
CA ASN A 290 4.06 25.76 -15.52
C ASN A 290 4.58 24.81 -14.43
N GLY A 291 3.87 23.71 -14.18
CA GLY A 291 4.32 22.61 -13.33
C GLY A 291 5.05 21.54 -14.11
N GLU A 292 5.78 20.69 -13.40
CA GLU A 292 6.52 19.55 -13.94
C GLU A 292 6.10 18.26 -13.27
N ARG A 293 5.85 17.21 -14.07
CA ARG A 293 5.60 15.88 -13.53
C ARG A 293 6.92 15.22 -13.13
N ILE A 294 7.05 14.85 -11.87
CA ILE A 294 8.29 14.27 -11.30
C ILE A 294 8.17 12.77 -11.01
N ALA A 295 6.95 12.21 -10.95
CA ALA A 295 6.71 10.77 -10.78
C ALA A 295 5.34 10.37 -11.34
#